data_efb1705115342192d1ee26a832f6c3b0
#
_entry.id   efb1705115342192d1ee26a832f6c3b0
#
_cell.length_a   1.000
_cell.length_b   1.000
_cell.length_c   1.000
_cell.angle_alpha   90.00
_cell.angle_beta   90.00
_cell.angle_gamma   90.00
#
_symmetry.space_group_name_H-M   'P 1'
#
loop_
_entity.id
_entity.type
_entity.pdbx_description
1 polymer ?
#
loop_
_entity_poly.entity_id
_entity_poly.type
_entity_poly.pdbx_seq_one_letter_code
_entity_poly.pdbx_strand_id
1 'polypeptide(L)'
;HRDLHSFPTRRSSDLGKDIEDLKNPAALAPTNLQLYRKFMEKYLRQRPEVNTDLTLMVRHMEATQCGLPIEFYFFIKDKVWVNYEHILADIMEHAYALANEFGLKIYEQYPEQ
;
A
#
# COMPACT_ATOMS: atom_id res chain seq x y z
N HIS A 1 -3.20 10.98 -0.89
CA HIS A 1 -3.06 9.63 -0.34
C HIS A 1 -4.40 8.91 -0.30
N ARG A 2 -4.35 7.62 -0.02
CA ARG A 2 -5.56 6.80 0.09
C ARG A 2 -5.54 6.05 1.41
N ASP A 3 -6.71 5.91 2.00
CA ASP A 3 -6.88 5.19 3.25
C ASP A 3 -7.09 3.70 2.96
N LEU A 4 -6.27 2.88 3.58
CA LEU A 4 -6.46 1.45 3.59
C LEU A 4 -6.74 1.00 5.00
N HIS A 5 -7.70 0.09 5.11
CA HIS A 5 -8.01 -0.53 6.38
C HIS A 5 -7.57 -1.98 6.35
N SER A 6 -6.48 -2.27 7.04
CA SER A 6 -5.95 -3.62 7.15
C SER A 6 -6.09 -4.08 8.59
N PHE A 7 -7.13 -4.85 8.88
CA PHE A 7 -7.35 -5.27 10.25
C PHE A 7 -7.94 -6.67 10.30
N PRO A 8 -7.30 -7.55 11.03
CA PRO A 8 -5.95 -7.40 11.56
C PRO A 8 -4.88 -7.59 10.50
N THR A 9 -3.75 -6.91 10.65
CA THR A 9 -2.59 -7.17 9.82
C THR A 9 -2.01 -8.51 10.20
N ARG A 10 -1.74 -9.35 9.21
CA ARG A 10 -1.26 -10.71 9.45
C ARG A 10 0.12 -10.91 8.87
N ARG A 11 0.88 -11.77 9.50
CA ARG A 11 2.15 -12.23 8.95
C ARG A 11 1.87 -13.26 7.87
N SER A 12 2.79 -13.40 6.92
CA SER A 12 2.63 -14.36 5.83
C SER A 12 2.73 -15.81 6.29
N SER A 13 3.27 -16.06 7.47
CA SER A 13 3.39 -17.41 8.03
C SER A 13 3.24 -17.36 9.55
N ASP A 14 2.11 -16.93 10.02
CA ASP A 14 1.89 -16.70 11.45
C ASP A 14 1.46 -17.91 12.23
N LEU A 15 0.89 -18.89 11.55
CA LEU A 15 0.29 -20.03 12.22
C LEU A 15 1.36 -20.98 12.70
N GLY A 16 1.23 -21.43 13.95
CA GLY A 16 2.09 -22.45 14.52
C GLY A 16 3.39 -21.97 15.12
N LYS A 17 3.66 -20.67 15.08
CA LYS A 17 4.84 -20.15 15.74
C LYS A 17 4.59 -20.01 17.22
N ASP A 18 5.58 -20.42 18.03
CA ASP A 18 5.48 -20.24 19.46
C ASP A 18 5.94 -18.84 19.89
N ILE A 19 5.80 -18.56 21.17
CA ILE A 19 6.10 -17.22 21.69
C ILE A 19 7.58 -16.89 21.58
N GLU A 20 8.46 -17.89 21.70
CA GLU A 20 9.90 -17.64 21.60
C GLU A 20 10.28 -17.17 20.20
N ASP A 21 9.69 -17.78 19.15
CA ASP A 21 9.90 -17.33 17.78
C ASP A 21 9.41 -15.91 17.61
N LEU A 22 8.29 -15.56 18.21
CA LEU A 22 7.71 -14.22 18.08
C LEU A 22 8.56 -13.15 18.77
N LYS A 23 9.35 -13.53 19.77
CA LYS A 23 10.24 -12.59 20.47
C LYS A 23 11.50 -12.26 19.69
N ASN A 24 11.83 -13.06 18.68
CA ASN A 24 13.01 -12.83 17.86
C ASN A 24 12.60 -12.08 16.58
N PRO A 25 12.91 -10.77 16.45
CA PRO A 25 12.50 -10.02 15.27
C PRO A 25 12.99 -10.63 13.97
N ALA A 26 14.16 -11.25 13.97
CA ALA A 26 14.71 -11.86 12.76
C ALA A 26 13.92 -13.08 12.30
N ALA A 27 13.15 -13.69 13.19
CA ALA A 27 12.33 -14.86 12.87
C ALA A 27 10.92 -14.49 12.42
N LEU A 28 10.54 -13.22 12.49
CA LEU A 28 9.21 -12.79 12.11
C LEU A 28 9.08 -12.71 10.60
N ALA A 29 8.02 -13.31 10.08
CA ALA A 29 7.66 -13.16 8.69
C ALA A 29 7.15 -11.74 8.43
N PRO A 30 7.29 -11.22 7.20
CA PRO A 30 6.73 -9.93 6.87
C PRO A 30 5.20 -9.95 6.96
N THR A 31 4.63 -8.81 7.31
CA THR A 31 3.18 -8.66 7.33
C THR A 31 2.65 -8.49 5.91
N ASN A 32 1.35 -8.70 5.73
CA ASN A 32 0.72 -8.47 4.43
C ASN A 32 0.82 -7.00 4.02
N LEU A 33 0.74 -6.07 4.96
CA LEU A 33 0.89 -4.65 4.67
C LEU A 33 2.29 -4.32 4.18
N GLN A 34 3.32 -4.90 4.81
CA GLN A 34 4.70 -4.71 4.37
C GLN A 34 4.90 -5.22 2.94
N LEU A 35 4.37 -6.40 2.65
CA LEU A 35 4.46 -6.98 1.31
C LEU A 35 3.76 -6.10 0.28
N TYR A 36 2.60 -5.58 0.61
CA TYR A 36 1.85 -4.69 -0.27
C TYR A 36 2.65 -3.42 -0.57
N ARG A 37 3.18 -2.76 0.47
CA ARG A 37 3.94 -1.53 0.28
C ARG A 37 5.16 -1.75 -0.62
N LYS A 38 5.89 -2.84 -0.37
CA LYS A 38 7.07 -3.16 -1.18
C LYS A 38 6.70 -3.50 -2.61
N PHE A 39 5.62 -4.24 -2.80
CA PHE A 39 5.13 -4.57 -4.13
C PHE A 39 4.75 -3.32 -4.90
N MET A 40 4.03 -2.40 -4.25
CA MET A 40 3.59 -1.18 -4.91
C MET A 40 4.75 -0.24 -5.24
N GLU A 41 5.78 -0.19 -4.40
CA GLU A 41 6.98 0.56 -4.74
C GLU A 41 7.66 -0.01 -5.98
N LYS A 42 7.77 -1.33 -6.06
CA LYS A 42 8.34 -1.99 -7.22
C LYS A 42 7.49 -1.75 -8.47
N TYR A 43 6.18 -1.84 -8.34
CA TYR A 43 5.25 -1.55 -9.42
C TYR A 43 5.46 -0.15 -9.97
N LEU A 44 5.55 0.85 -9.09
CA LEU A 44 5.77 2.24 -9.50
C LEU A 44 7.11 2.41 -10.21
N ARG A 45 8.16 1.76 -9.70
CA ARG A 45 9.49 1.88 -10.33
C ARG A 45 9.55 1.25 -11.72
N GLN A 46 8.67 0.31 -12.00
CA GLN A 46 8.61 -0.36 -13.30
C GLN A 46 7.71 0.35 -14.30
N ARG A 47 6.94 1.34 -13.86
CA ARG A 47 6.09 2.11 -14.76
C ARG A 47 6.93 3.15 -15.51
N PRO A 48 6.90 3.15 -16.86
CA PRO A 48 7.72 4.12 -17.62
C PRO A 48 7.26 5.57 -17.43
N GLU A 49 6.01 5.78 -17.05
CA GLU A 49 5.47 7.14 -16.86
C GLU A 49 5.92 7.78 -15.55
N VAL A 50 6.44 6.96 -14.62
CA VAL A 50 6.87 7.44 -13.29
C VAL A 50 8.31 7.88 -13.35
N ASN A 51 8.59 9.06 -12.77
CA ASN A 51 9.95 9.58 -12.71
C ASN A 51 10.69 8.98 -11.52
N THR A 52 11.52 7.98 -11.79
CA THR A 52 12.25 7.25 -10.74
C THR A 52 13.51 8.00 -10.28
N ASP A 53 13.86 9.12 -10.91
CA ASP A 53 14.97 9.96 -10.45
C ASP A 53 14.57 10.81 -9.24
N LEU A 54 13.28 10.96 -8.99
CA LEU A 54 12.76 11.71 -7.86
C LEU A 54 12.33 10.75 -6.75
N THR A 55 12.07 11.32 -5.58
CA THR A 55 11.64 10.53 -4.43
C THR A 55 10.41 9.70 -4.75
N LEU A 56 10.48 8.43 -4.42
CA LEU A 56 9.41 7.49 -4.64
C LEU A 56 9.27 6.60 -3.40
N MET A 57 8.09 6.56 -2.82
CA MET A 57 7.85 5.69 -1.67
C MET A 57 6.36 5.41 -1.52
N VAL A 58 6.07 4.28 -0.90
CA VAL A 58 4.74 3.95 -0.42
C VAL A 58 4.86 3.79 1.09
N ARG A 59 4.22 4.67 1.83
CA ARG A 59 4.36 4.71 3.29
C ARG A 59 3.01 4.76 3.96
N HIS A 60 2.95 4.31 5.20
CA HIS A 60 1.76 4.52 6.01
C HIS A 60 1.92 5.78 6.86
N MET A 61 0.80 6.44 7.06
CA MET A 61 0.71 7.63 7.87
C MET A 61 0.23 7.25 9.27
N GLU A 62 0.02 8.25 10.10
CA GLU A 62 -0.51 8.00 11.43
C GLU A 62 -1.92 7.42 11.36
N ALA A 63 -2.17 6.38 12.14
CA ALA A 63 -3.47 5.71 12.15
C ALA A 63 -4.58 6.66 12.59
N THR A 64 -5.73 6.53 11.96
CA THR A 64 -6.93 7.30 12.28
C THR A 64 -8.06 6.35 12.66
N GLN A 65 -9.18 6.91 13.10
CA GLN A 65 -10.36 6.10 13.41
C GLN A 65 -10.93 5.42 12.16
N CYS A 66 -10.57 5.90 10.97
CA CYS A 66 -11.02 5.30 9.72
C CYS A 66 -10.09 4.21 9.23
N GLY A 67 -8.92 4.07 9.83
CA GLY A 67 -7.94 3.08 9.42
C GLY A 67 -6.54 3.66 9.33
N LEU A 68 -5.67 2.94 8.66
CA LEU A 68 -4.28 3.31 8.46
C LEU A 68 -4.13 3.89 7.05
N PRO A 69 -3.90 5.21 6.92
CA PRO A 69 -3.72 5.82 5.61
C PRO A 69 -2.41 5.36 4.97
N ILE A 70 -2.48 5.06 3.69
CA ILE A 70 -1.30 4.70 2.90
C ILE A 70 -1.09 5.79 1.86
N GLU A 71 0.09 6.38 1.86
CA GLU A 71 0.44 7.42 0.92
C GLU A 71 1.33 6.87 -0.17
N PHE A 72 0.94 7.11 -1.42
CA PHE A 72 1.74 6.82 -2.59
C PHE A 72 2.40 8.13 -3.02
N TYR A 73 3.70 8.24 -2.78
CA TYR A 73 4.45 9.46 -3.07
C TYR A 73 5.35 9.21 -4.27
N PHE A 74 5.03 9.85 -5.38
CA PHE A 74 5.79 9.69 -6.62
C PHE A 74 5.45 10.82 -7.58
N PHE A 75 6.25 10.93 -8.64
CA PHE A 75 6.09 11.97 -9.65
C PHE A 75 5.89 11.32 -11.02
N ILE A 76 4.97 11.87 -11.78
CA ILE A 76 4.67 11.44 -13.15
C ILE A 76 5.42 12.38 -14.09
N LYS A 77 6.05 11.81 -15.13
CA LYS A 77 6.87 12.59 -16.07
C LYS A 77 6.05 13.54 -16.91
N ASP A 78 4.87 13.11 -17.35
CA ASP A 78 4.02 13.90 -18.24
C ASP A 78 3.38 15.04 -17.47
N LYS A 79 3.61 16.28 -17.95
CA LYS A 79 3.09 17.48 -17.29
C LYS A 79 1.78 17.97 -17.90
N VAL A 80 1.33 17.35 -18.97
CA VAL A 80 0.00 17.68 -19.53
C VAL A 80 -1.06 17.14 -18.57
N TRP A 81 -1.90 18.02 -18.07
CA TRP A 81 -2.80 17.71 -16.99
C TRP A 81 -3.70 16.51 -17.28
N VAL A 82 -4.32 16.46 -18.45
CA VAL A 82 -5.21 15.35 -18.81
C VAL A 82 -4.47 14.01 -18.79
N ASN A 83 -3.27 13.99 -19.37
CA ASN A 83 -2.45 12.78 -19.39
C ASN A 83 -2.04 12.38 -17.98
N TYR A 84 -1.63 13.36 -17.18
CA TYR A 84 -1.25 13.15 -15.80
C TYR A 84 -2.40 12.51 -15.01
N GLU A 85 -3.59 13.03 -15.13
CA GLU A 85 -4.75 12.51 -14.39
C GLU A 85 -5.10 11.09 -14.82
N HIS A 86 -5.01 10.78 -16.10
CA HIS A 86 -5.28 9.43 -16.58
C HIS A 86 -4.25 8.42 -16.09
N ILE A 87 -2.99 8.81 -16.08
CA ILE A 87 -1.91 7.94 -15.57
C ILE A 87 -2.10 7.71 -14.07
N LEU A 88 -2.37 8.77 -13.33
CA LEU A 88 -2.61 8.68 -11.90
C LEU A 88 -3.80 7.78 -11.59
N ALA A 89 -4.90 7.95 -12.33
CA ALA A 89 -6.08 7.11 -12.14
C ALA A 89 -5.76 5.65 -12.38
N ASP A 90 -5.04 5.34 -13.45
CA ASP A 90 -4.67 3.96 -13.78
C ASP A 90 -3.84 3.34 -12.65
N ILE A 91 -2.86 4.07 -12.16
CA ILE A 91 -2.00 3.59 -11.07
C ILE A 91 -2.84 3.34 -9.81
N MET A 92 -3.70 4.27 -9.44
CA MET A 92 -4.49 4.15 -8.22
C MET A 92 -5.55 3.05 -8.32
N GLU A 93 -6.11 2.84 -9.49
CA GLU A 93 -7.05 1.73 -9.71
C GLU A 93 -6.35 0.39 -9.51
N HIS A 94 -5.12 0.24 -9.99
CA HIS A 94 -4.32 -0.95 -9.73
C HIS A 94 -3.99 -1.10 -8.25
N ALA A 95 -3.66 0.02 -7.59
CA ALA A 95 -3.36 0.00 -6.16
C ALA A 95 -4.55 -0.51 -5.35
N TYR A 96 -5.75 -0.08 -5.69
CA TYR A 96 -6.96 -0.55 -5.01
C TYR A 96 -7.23 -2.02 -5.28
N ALA A 97 -7.13 -2.45 -6.53
CA ALA A 97 -7.38 -3.84 -6.88
C ALA A 97 -6.38 -4.77 -6.20
N LEU A 98 -5.11 -4.39 -6.18
CA LEU A 98 -4.05 -5.21 -5.60
C LEU A 98 -4.13 -5.28 -4.08
N ALA A 99 -4.71 -4.28 -3.42
CA ALA A 99 -4.88 -4.32 -1.97
C ALA A 99 -5.64 -5.57 -1.53
N ASN A 100 -6.69 -5.94 -2.26
CA ASN A 100 -7.46 -7.14 -1.97
C ASN A 100 -6.63 -8.40 -2.11
N GLU A 101 -5.73 -8.44 -3.10
CA GLU A 101 -4.88 -9.61 -3.31
C GLU A 101 -3.93 -9.85 -2.13
N PHE A 102 -3.61 -8.81 -1.39
CA PHE A 102 -2.77 -8.91 -0.20
C PHE A 102 -3.58 -9.05 1.08
N GLY A 103 -4.89 -9.25 0.97
CA GLY A 103 -5.76 -9.39 2.13
C GLY A 103 -6.01 -8.10 2.88
N LEU A 104 -5.83 -6.96 2.23
CA LEU A 104 -6.09 -5.65 2.81
C LEU A 104 -7.49 -5.19 2.45
N LYS A 105 -8.15 -4.54 3.39
CA LYS A 105 -9.49 -4.01 3.17
C LYS A 105 -9.41 -2.49 3.13
N ILE A 106 -9.94 -1.91 2.05
CA ILE A 106 -10.00 -0.48 1.89
C ILE A 106 -11.17 0.07 2.68
N TYR A 107 -10.93 1.15 3.44
CA TYR A 107 -11.98 1.80 4.20
C TYR A 107 -13.05 2.37 3.26
N GLU A 108 -14.29 2.12 3.60
CA GLU A 108 -15.43 2.66 2.88
C GLU A 108 -16.32 3.41 3.86
N GLN A 109 -16.76 4.58 3.43
CA GLN A 109 -17.68 5.39 4.23
C GLN A 109 -19.01 5.43 3.53
N TYR A 110 -20.03 4.96 4.24
CA TYR A 110 -21.40 4.97 3.71
C TYR A 110 -22.16 6.15 4.30
N PRO A 111 -22.98 6.83 3.50
CA PRO A 111 -23.78 7.92 4.03
C PRO A 111 -24.76 7.42 5.07
N GLU A 112 -25.02 8.24 6.09
CA GLU A 112 -26.03 7.94 7.08
C GLU A 112 -27.40 8.03 6.47
N GLN A 113 -28.30 7.20 6.97
CA GLN A 113 -29.67 7.16 6.46
C GLN A 113 -30.65 7.65 7.49
#